data_e7ef1b6b52e13deddb7f6302eb71f5af
#
_entry.id   e7ef1b6b52e13deddb7f6302eb71f5af
#
_cell.length_a   1.000
_cell.length_b   1.000
_cell.length_c   1.000
_cell.angle_alpha   90.00
_cell.angle_beta   90.00
_cell.angle_gamma   90.00
#
_symmetry.space_group_name_H-M   'P 1'
#
loop_
_entity.id
_entity.type
_entity.pdbx_description
1 polymer ?
#
loop_
_entity_poly.entity_id
_entity_poly.type
_entity_poly.pdbx_seq_one_letter_code
_entity_poly.pdbx_strand_id
1 'polypeptide(L)'
;MFTKQRLGLLLGPLSFIFIQFIPLTDLSLEGRNVLATTSWMAIWWILEAIPISATALLPIVLFPITNAVSISNTTAAYGHKYVFLYLGGFLIAIAIERWNLHKRIALNIISAIGTKINLIILGFMVATAFLSMWISNTATSVMMLPIAIAIIKQLEDNPSTEINENKQFGKALMLSIAYSASIGGVATIIGTPPNLVLAGVIESNFGYEISFFQWFVFGFPISMIMLFICWKYLTKQAFKFEQNEFPGGQNEINRLKKNLGEMSIEEKRVAIIFFITALCWISRSFLLEKLIPGIDDTIIAIAFGLILFIVPSGNNKRALITWNEAVKLPWGVIILFGGGMALAKGFVDTGLAVWIGSKLIILKDLPIIILILCLVTAVNFLTEITSNLATTAMLLPVLATMSLNIDIHPFILMVGATVAASCAFMLPVATPPNAVVFGAGYLRIPDMVNKGFWLNVISIIVITLMVYFALPIFWDISLTESLLEYKN
;
A
#
# COMPACT_ATOMS: atom_id res chain seq x y z
N MET A 1 16.90 23.16 -20.91
CA MET A 1 15.64 22.82 -20.24
C MET A 1 15.98 22.14 -18.93
N PHE A 2 15.61 22.69 -17.77
CA PHE A 2 15.84 22.06 -16.47
C PHE A 2 14.94 20.81 -16.37
N THR A 3 15.53 19.65 -16.14
CA THR A 3 14.76 18.43 -15.85
C THR A 3 14.09 18.58 -14.48
N LYS A 4 12.93 17.91 -14.24
CA LYS A 4 12.26 17.84 -12.93
C LYS A 4 13.24 17.59 -11.78
N GLN A 5 14.18 16.65 -11.98
CA GLN A 5 15.22 16.29 -11.02
C GLN A 5 16.13 17.44 -10.67
N ARG A 6 16.66 18.16 -11.67
CA ARG A 6 17.56 19.32 -11.44
C ARG A 6 16.85 20.45 -10.69
N LEU A 7 15.57 20.67 -11.01
CA LEU A 7 14.75 21.63 -10.27
C LEU A 7 14.59 21.20 -8.81
N GLY A 8 14.32 19.94 -8.55
CA GLY A 8 14.22 19.39 -7.19
C GLY A 8 15.51 19.53 -6.40
N LEU A 9 16.66 19.22 -7.01
CA LEU A 9 17.98 19.35 -6.37
C LEU A 9 18.26 20.78 -5.86
N LEU A 10 17.72 21.80 -6.52
CA LEU A 10 17.85 23.19 -6.09
C LEU A 10 16.78 23.60 -5.12
N LEU A 11 15.50 23.29 -5.41
CA LEU A 11 14.38 23.76 -4.61
C LEU A 11 14.35 23.13 -3.19
N GLY A 12 14.77 21.87 -3.06
CA GLY A 12 14.82 21.21 -1.74
C GLY A 12 15.69 21.96 -0.73
N PRO A 13 17.01 22.11 -0.96
CA PRO A 13 17.87 22.88 -0.09
C PRO A 13 17.45 24.35 0.08
N LEU A 14 16.99 24.98 -1.01
CA LEU A 14 16.51 26.37 -0.95
C LEU A 14 15.27 26.50 -0.06
N SER A 15 14.35 25.53 -0.07
CA SER A 15 13.19 25.56 0.82
C SER A 15 13.60 25.45 2.29
N PHE A 16 14.59 24.59 2.59
CA PHE A 16 15.15 24.49 3.94
C PHE A 16 15.71 25.84 4.40
N ILE A 17 16.57 26.48 3.58
CA ILE A 17 17.16 27.77 3.87
C ILE A 17 16.05 28.85 4.03
N PHE A 18 15.08 28.88 3.10
CA PHE A 18 13.99 29.84 3.11
C PHE A 18 13.18 29.80 4.42
N ILE A 19 12.86 28.58 4.91
CA ILE A 19 12.11 28.41 6.16
C ILE A 19 12.89 28.95 7.38
N GLN A 20 14.22 28.95 7.35
CA GLN A 20 15.01 29.55 8.46
C GLN A 20 14.80 31.05 8.59
N PHE A 21 14.46 31.76 7.50
CA PHE A 21 14.26 33.21 7.51
C PHE A 21 12.81 33.66 7.71
N ILE A 22 11.84 32.74 7.65
CA ILE A 22 10.42 33.04 7.89
C ILE A 22 10.21 33.27 9.40
N PRO A 23 9.60 34.38 9.81
CA PRO A 23 9.22 34.59 11.21
C PRO A 23 8.03 33.68 11.56
N LEU A 24 8.33 32.46 12.01
CA LEU A 24 7.31 31.51 12.50
C LEU A 24 7.13 31.73 14.00
N THR A 25 6.13 32.55 14.34
CA THR A 25 5.79 32.83 15.74
C THR A 25 5.30 31.56 16.44
N ASP A 26 5.64 31.42 17.71
CA ASP A 26 5.24 30.29 18.58
C ASP A 26 5.78 28.89 18.16
N LEU A 27 6.73 28.82 17.23
CA LEU A 27 7.41 27.59 16.86
C LEU A 27 8.85 27.57 17.39
N SER A 28 9.23 26.50 18.10
CA SER A 28 10.60 26.29 18.58
C SER A 28 11.62 26.27 17.43
N LEU A 29 12.88 26.49 17.72
CA LEU A 29 13.96 26.39 16.72
C LEU A 29 14.06 24.95 16.18
N GLU A 30 13.95 23.97 17.06
CA GLU A 30 13.94 22.54 16.74
C GLU A 30 12.78 22.20 15.81
N GLY A 31 11.56 22.68 16.13
CA GLY A 31 10.37 22.51 15.29
C GLY A 31 10.52 23.14 13.90
N ARG A 32 11.14 24.33 13.84
CA ARG A 32 11.46 24.99 12.56
C ARG A 32 12.42 24.15 11.72
N ASN A 33 13.45 23.55 12.34
CA ASN A 33 14.41 22.70 11.68
C ASN A 33 13.78 21.40 11.15
N VAL A 34 12.84 20.82 11.90
CA VAL A 34 12.05 19.67 11.43
C VAL A 34 11.15 20.07 10.26
N LEU A 35 10.48 21.22 10.33
CA LEU A 35 9.65 21.74 9.23
C LEU A 35 10.48 21.96 7.95
N ALA A 36 11.65 22.57 8.09
CA ALA A 36 12.57 22.82 6.99
C ALA A 36 13.06 21.51 6.35
N THR A 37 13.43 20.51 7.16
CA THR A 37 13.81 19.17 6.70
C THR A 37 12.66 18.48 5.98
N THR A 38 11.45 18.56 6.54
CA THR A 38 10.24 17.99 5.94
C THR A 38 9.93 18.62 4.59
N SER A 39 10.05 19.95 4.49
CA SER A 39 9.86 20.67 3.21
C SER A 39 10.87 20.23 2.15
N TRP A 40 12.14 20.09 2.53
CA TRP A 40 13.17 19.57 1.61
C TRP A 40 12.84 18.16 1.15
N MET A 41 12.51 17.26 2.08
CA MET A 41 12.12 15.87 1.75
C MET A 41 10.89 15.82 0.85
N ALA A 42 9.86 16.62 1.16
CA ALA A 42 8.63 16.68 0.37
C ALA A 42 8.90 17.10 -1.07
N ILE A 43 9.70 18.15 -1.28
CA ILE A 43 10.09 18.61 -2.61
C ILE A 43 10.86 17.53 -3.37
N TRP A 44 11.80 16.86 -2.69
CA TRP A 44 12.59 15.81 -3.34
C TRP A 44 11.76 14.55 -3.61
N TRP A 45 10.78 14.22 -2.78
CA TRP A 45 9.86 13.11 -3.03
C TRP A 45 8.90 13.41 -4.19
N ILE A 46 8.37 14.65 -4.28
CA ILE A 46 7.46 15.05 -5.36
C ILE A 46 8.19 15.15 -6.71
N LEU A 47 9.39 15.73 -6.72
CA LEU A 47 10.16 15.96 -7.95
C LEU A 47 11.11 14.79 -8.28
N GLU A 48 11.18 13.76 -7.43
CA GLU A 48 12.12 12.64 -7.56
C GLU A 48 13.55 13.10 -7.86
N ALA A 49 14.01 14.12 -7.11
CA ALA A 49 15.32 14.71 -7.31
C ALA A 49 16.44 13.70 -7.19
N ILE A 50 16.33 12.79 -6.21
CA ILE A 50 17.13 11.57 -6.01
C ILE A 50 16.15 10.42 -5.71
N PRO A 51 16.61 9.15 -5.71
CA PRO A 51 15.73 8.04 -5.34
C PRO A 51 14.97 8.29 -4.02
N ILE A 52 13.67 7.97 -4.00
CA ILE A 52 12.77 8.26 -2.87
C ILE A 52 13.32 7.70 -1.54
N SER A 53 13.89 6.50 -1.58
CA SER A 53 14.52 5.87 -0.40
C SER A 53 15.79 6.58 0.05
N ALA A 54 16.57 7.17 -0.86
CA ALA A 54 17.73 7.97 -0.49
C ALA A 54 17.32 9.29 0.17
N THR A 55 16.26 9.94 -0.33
CA THR A 55 15.68 11.13 0.32
C THR A 55 15.26 10.84 1.77
N ALA A 56 14.75 9.64 2.01
CA ALA A 56 14.34 9.20 3.35
C ALA A 56 15.48 9.10 4.38
N LEU A 57 16.72 9.21 3.96
CA LEU A 57 17.89 9.26 4.86
C LEU A 57 18.24 10.69 5.33
N LEU A 58 17.63 11.73 4.76
CA LEU A 58 17.89 13.12 5.15
C LEU A 58 17.71 13.41 6.65
N PRO A 59 16.71 12.85 7.36
CA PRO A 59 16.57 13.06 8.81
C PRO A 59 17.80 12.63 9.59
N ILE A 60 18.49 11.54 9.20
CA ILE A 60 19.71 11.06 9.88
C ILE A 60 20.83 12.12 9.83
N VAL A 61 20.87 12.91 8.78
CA VAL A 61 21.87 13.97 8.59
C VAL A 61 21.39 15.28 9.19
N LEU A 62 20.19 15.73 8.80
CA LEU A 62 19.75 17.09 9.09
C LEU A 62 19.28 17.26 10.54
N PHE A 63 18.58 16.31 11.13
CA PHE A 63 18.09 16.43 12.50
C PHE A 63 19.21 16.61 13.54
N PRO A 64 20.25 15.76 13.55
CA PRO A 64 21.35 15.95 14.49
C PRO A 64 22.17 17.21 14.25
N ILE A 65 22.47 17.54 12.98
CA ILE A 65 23.29 18.72 12.64
C ILE A 65 22.58 20.03 13.06
N THR A 66 21.25 20.05 12.96
CA THR A 66 20.43 21.21 13.37
C THR A 66 20.00 21.17 14.83
N ASN A 67 20.42 20.16 15.59
CA ASN A 67 20.00 19.89 16.97
C ASN A 67 18.47 19.73 17.12
N ALA A 68 17.75 19.36 16.06
CA ALA A 68 16.31 19.15 16.12
C ALA A 68 15.95 17.86 16.87
N VAL A 69 16.63 16.76 16.54
CA VAL A 69 16.49 15.46 17.21
C VAL A 69 17.87 14.80 17.28
N SER A 70 18.18 14.15 18.40
CA SER A 70 19.47 13.45 18.55
C SER A 70 19.65 12.33 17.53
N ILE A 71 20.90 12.02 17.17
CA ILE A 71 21.21 10.91 16.24
C ILE A 71 20.64 9.57 16.72
N SER A 72 20.73 9.29 18.03
CA SER A 72 20.21 8.07 18.64
C SER A 72 18.69 7.94 18.44
N ASN A 73 17.93 9.01 18.74
CA ASN A 73 16.48 9.01 18.57
C ASN A 73 16.07 8.95 17.10
N THR A 74 16.81 9.64 16.23
CA THR A 74 16.54 9.60 14.78
C THR A 74 16.77 8.20 14.21
N THR A 75 17.89 7.57 14.53
CA THR A 75 18.20 6.22 14.01
C THR A 75 17.33 5.13 14.61
N ALA A 76 16.89 5.27 15.87
CA ALA A 76 15.94 4.34 16.49
C ALA A 76 14.62 4.24 15.70
N ALA A 77 14.18 5.33 15.07
CA ALA A 77 12.97 5.31 14.24
C ALA A 77 13.06 4.37 13.04
N TYR A 78 14.26 4.17 12.48
CA TYR A 78 14.49 3.19 11.39
C TYR A 78 14.50 1.74 11.88
N GLY A 79 14.61 1.50 13.17
CA GLY A 79 14.51 0.19 13.82
C GLY A 79 13.16 -0.08 14.46
N HIS A 80 12.10 0.63 14.08
CA HIS A 80 10.77 0.42 14.61
C HIS A 80 10.24 -1.00 14.33
N LYS A 81 9.48 -1.61 15.26
CA LYS A 81 9.03 -3.02 15.13
C LYS A 81 8.31 -3.32 13.82
N TYR A 82 7.53 -2.40 13.28
CA TYR A 82 6.85 -2.59 11.99
C TYR A 82 7.79 -2.68 10.79
N VAL A 83 9.03 -2.17 10.88
CA VAL A 83 10.08 -2.42 9.88
C VAL A 83 10.38 -3.92 9.82
N PHE A 84 10.46 -4.56 10.98
CA PHE A 84 10.73 -6.01 11.08
C PHE A 84 9.50 -6.84 10.73
N LEU A 85 8.28 -6.37 11.06
CA LEU A 85 7.05 -7.01 10.56
C LEU A 85 7.06 -7.10 9.03
N TYR A 86 7.42 -5.99 8.38
CA TYR A 86 7.49 -5.93 6.93
C TYR A 86 8.61 -6.82 6.37
N LEU A 87 9.76 -6.82 7.02
CA LEU A 87 10.88 -7.69 6.65
C LEU A 87 10.48 -9.17 6.69
N GLY A 88 9.83 -9.62 7.77
CA GLY A 88 9.32 -11.00 7.90
C GLY A 88 8.28 -11.33 6.84
N GLY A 89 7.33 -10.43 6.57
CA GLY A 89 6.35 -10.57 5.49
C GLY A 89 7.00 -10.72 4.12
N PHE A 90 8.03 -9.93 3.82
CA PHE A 90 8.79 -10.06 2.58
C PHE A 90 9.56 -11.38 2.45
N LEU A 91 10.12 -11.92 3.53
CA LEU A 91 10.77 -13.24 3.50
C LEU A 91 9.76 -14.33 3.08
N ILE A 92 8.54 -14.27 3.62
CA ILE A 92 7.47 -15.20 3.25
C ILE A 92 7.06 -15.00 1.78
N ALA A 93 6.92 -13.74 1.34
CA ALA A 93 6.60 -13.40 -0.05
C ALA A 93 7.65 -13.93 -1.04
N ILE A 94 8.95 -13.81 -0.73
CA ILE A 94 10.04 -14.35 -1.54
C ILE A 94 9.94 -15.87 -1.66
N ALA A 95 9.59 -16.59 -0.58
CA ALA A 95 9.41 -18.05 -0.64
C ALA A 95 8.23 -18.43 -1.55
N ILE A 96 7.09 -17.72 -1.44
CA ILE A 96 5.92 -17.91 -2.31
C ILE A 96 6.29 -17.68 -3.77
N GLU A 97 7.07 -16.64 -4.05
CA GLU A 97 7.52 -16.30 -5.40
C GLU A 97 8.53 -17.33 -5.92
N ARG A 98 9.53 -17.67 -5.13
CA ARG A 98 10.62 -18.57 -5.50
C ARG A 98 10.12 -19.95 -5.96
N TRP A 99 9.12 -20.49 -5.28
CA TRP A 99 8.58 -21.83 -5.54
C TRP A 99 7.31 -21.83 -6.42
N ASN A 100 6.98 -20.71 -7.08
CA ASN A 100 5.84 -20.55 -7.98
C ASN A 100 4.47 -20.82 -7.36
N LEU A 101 4.35 -20.84 -6.03
CA LEU A 101 3.07 -21.03 -5.34
C LEU A 101 2.06 -19.96 -5.75
N HIS A 102 2.49 -18.72 -5.94
CA HIS A 102 1.66 -17.62 -6.43
C HIS A 102 0.98 -17.92 -7.78
N LYS A 103 1.71 -18.54 -8.73
CA LYS A 103 1.13 -18.91 -10.05
C LYS A 103 0.06 -19.97 -9.90
N ARG A 104 0.29 -20.96 -9.04
CA ARG A 104 -0.69 -22.01 -8.77
C ARG A 104 -1.96 -21.45 -8.15
N ILE A 105 -1.81 -20.58 -7.13
CA ILE A 105 -2.95 -19.91 -6.49
C ILE A 105 -3.73 -19.11 -7.55
N ALA A 106 -3.04 -18.26 -8.33
CA ALA A 106 -3.68 -17.44 -9.36
C ALA A 106 -4.46 -18.27 -10.38
N LEU A 107 -3.83 -19.29 -10.98
CA LEU A 107 -4.48 -20.12 -11.99
C LEU A 107 -5.64 -20.96 -11.42
N ASN A 108 -5.56 -21.38 -10.16
CA ASN A 108 -6.67 -22.06 -9.51
C ASN A 108 -7.85 -21.13 -9.28
N ILE A 109 -7.64 -19.90 -8.82
CA ILE A 109 -8.70 -18.90 -8.64
C ILE A 109 -9.34 -18.56 -9.99
N ILE A 110 -8.54 -18.23 -11.01
CA ILE A 110 -9.04 -17.91 -12.35
C ILE A 110 -9.87 -19.05 -12.92
N SER A 111 -9.37 -20.29 -12.83
CA SER A 111 -10.07 -21.48 -13.32
C SER A 111 -11.38 -21.76 -12.59
N ALA A 112 -11.46 -21.43 -11.30
CA ALA A 112 -12.66 -21.68 -10.47
C ALA A 112 -13.78 -20.68 -10.74
N ILE A 113 -13.45 -19.43 -11.10
CA ILE A 113 -14.44 -18.36 -11.31
C ILE A 113 -15.16 -18.52 -12.65
N GLY A 114 -14.47 -18.97 -13.70
CA GLY A 114 -15.07 -19.29 -14.99
C GLY A 114 -14.43 -18.61 -16.18
N THR A 115 -14.95 -18.92 -17.38
CA THR A 115 -14.30 -18.63 -18.67
C THR A 115 -15.04 -17.64 -19.56
N LYS A 116 -16.18 -17.10 -19.13
CA LYS A 116 -16.78 -15.95 -19.83
C LYS A 116 -15.87 -14.72 -19.67
N ILE A 117 -15.84 -13.87 -20.68
CA ILE A 117 -14.95 -12.69 -20.70
C ILE A 117 -15.00 -11.91 -19.38
N ASN A 118 -16.20 -11.59 -18.89
CA ASN A 118 -16.38 -10.89 -17.63
C ASN A 118 -15.88 -11.67 -16.40
N LEU A 119 -16.00 -13.01 -16.43
CA LEU A 119 -15.56 -13.87 -15.35
C LEU A 119 -14.04 -14.09 -15.37
N ILE A 120 -13.42 -14.12 -16.56
CA ILE A 120 -11.95 -14.14 -16.67
C ILE A 120 -11.38 -12.86 -16.03
N ILE A 121 -11.94 -11.68 -16.37
CA ILE A 121 -11.53 -10.41 -15.75
C ILE A 121 -11.70 -10.49 -14.24
N LEU A 122 -12.84 -10.99 -13.73
CA LEU A 122 -13.06 -11.18 -12.29
C LEU A 122 -12.04 -12.14 -11.69
N GLY A 123 -11.76 -13.26 -12.37
CA GLY A 123 -10.79 -14.25 -11.93
C GLY A 123 -9.39 -13.66 -11.75
N PHE A 124 -8.95 -12.84 -12.72
CA PHE A 124 -7.70 -12.10 -12.62
C PHE A 124 -7.74 -11.07 -11.49
N MET A 125 -8.83 -10.34 -11.33
CA MET A 125 -8.97 -9.35 -10.26
C MET A 125 -8.92 -10.00 -8.88
N VAL A 126 -9.66 -11.08 -8.66
CA VAL A 126 -9.67 -11.79 -7.37
C VAL A 126 -8.30 -12.43 -7.10
N ALA A 127 -7.68 -13.06 -8.10
CA ALA A 127 -6.36 -13.65 -7.94
C ALA A 127 -5.29 -12.60 -7.62
N THR A 128 -5.31 -11.48 -8.35
CA THR A 128 -4.37 -10.38 -8.14
C THR A 128 -4.59 -9.72 -6.78
N ALA A 129 -5.83 -9.43 -6.40
CA ALA A 129 -6.14 -8.84 -5.10
C ALA A 129 -5.71 -9.77 -3.96
N PHE A 130 -6.04 -11.07 -4.05
CA PHE A 130 -5.66 -12.05 -3.03
C PHE A 130 -4.14 -12.13 -2.87
N LEU A 131 -3.38 -12.22 -3.96
CA LEU A 131 -1.91 -12.25 -3.89
C LEU A 131 -1.35 -10.95 -3.32
N SER A 132 -1.92 -9.82 -3.71
CA SER A 132 -1.47 -8.49 -3.28
C SER A 132 -1.74 -8.19 -1.80
N MET A 133 -2.57 -8.98 -1.13
CA MET A 133 -2.73 -8.93 0.34
C MET A 133 -1.45 -9.37 1.07
N TRP A 134 -0.62 -10.20 0.44
CA TRP A 134 0.51 -10.89 1.07
C TRP A 134 1.87 -10.60 0.43
N ILE A 135 1.85 -10.24 -0.86
CA ILE A 135 3.02 -9.97 -1.70
C ILE A 135 2.89 -8.51 -2.16
N SER A 136 4.01 -7.83 -2.40
CA SER A 136 3.95 -6.44 -2.88
C SER A 136 3.12 -6.29 -4.16
N ASN A 137 2.36 -5.20 -4.27
CA ASN A 137 1.52 -4.88 -5.43
C ASN A 137 2.31 -4.96 -6.75
N THR A 138 3.56 -4.50 -6.73
CA THR A 138 4.47 -4.53 -7.89
C THR A 138 4.77 -5.97 -8.32
N ALA A 139 5.23 -6.81 -7.38
CA ALA A 139 5.57 -8.19 -7.67
C ALA A 139 4.34 -8.96 -8.19
N THR A 140 3.19 -8.76 -7.54
CA THR A 140 1.93 -9.35 -7.97
C THR A 140 1.57 -8.98 -9.41
N SER A 141 1.68 -7.70 -9.77
CA SER A 141 1.37 -7.22 -11.13
C SER A 141 2.34 -7.77 -12.16
N VAL A 142 3.65 -7.80 -11.86
CA VAL A 142 4.67 -8.39 -12.74
C VAL A 142 4.41 -9.86 -12.98
N MET A 143 3.99 -10.61 -11.95
CA MET A 143 3.69 -12.04 -12.05
C MET A 143 2.41 -12.34 -12.82
N MET A 144 1.38 -11.51 -12.68
CA MET A 144 0.10 -11.68 -13.39
C MET A 144 0.18 -11.31 -14.88
N LEU A 145 1.09 -10.39 -15.22
CA LEU A 145 1.24 -9.86 -16.58
C LEU A 145 1.50 -10.95 -17.66
N PRO A 146 2.46 -11.88 -17.52
CA PRO A 146 2.68 -12.93 -18.52
C PRO A 146 1.47 -13.85 -18.70
N ILE A 147 0.74 -14.15 -17.62
CA ILE A 147 -0.48 -14.97 -17.67
C ILE A 147 -1.55 -14.24 -18.47
N ALA A 148 -1.75 -12.95 -18.19
CA ALA A 148 -2.70 -12.11 -18.91
C ALA A 148 -2.36 -12.00 -20.41
N ILE A 149 -1.10 -11.76 -20.75
CA ILE A 149 -0.65 -11.68 -22.15
C ILE A 149 -0.91 -13.01 -22.89
N ALA A 150 -0.66 -14.16 -22.25
CA ALA A 150 -0.92 -15.47 -22.83
C ALA A 150 -2.42 -15.63 -23.14
N ILE A 151 -3.29 -15.20 -22.23
CA ILE A 151 -4.75 -15.29 -22.41
C ILE A 151 -5.24 -14.29 -23.47
N ILE A 152 -4.77 -13.04 -23.47
CA ILE A 152 -5.16 -12.04 -24.49
C ILE A 152 -4.86 -12.56 -25.90
N LYS A 153 -3.72 -13.21 -26.09
CA LYS A 153 -3.32 -13.75 -27.40
C LYS A 153 -4.23 -14.88 -27.91
N GLN A 154 -5.03 -15.51 -27.05
CA GLN A 154 -5.98 -16.56 -27.45
C GLN A 154 -7.32 -15.99 -27.93
N LEU A 155 -7.65 -14.76 -27.59
CA LEU A 155 -8.87 -14.11 -28.05
C LEU A 155 -8.64 -13.59 -29.46
N GLU A 156 -9.23 -14.23 -30.43
CA GLU A 156 -9.27 -13.75 -31.82
C GLU A 156 -10.29 -12.62 -31.94
N ASP A 157 -9.94 -11.62 -32.77
CA ASP A 157 -10.86 -10.55 -33.12
C ASP A 157 -12.00 -11.12 -33.98
N ASN A 158 -13.23 -10.79 -33.65
CA ASN A 158 -14.38 -11.18 -34.47
C ASN A 158 -14.64 -10.14 -35.54
N PRO A 159 -14.37 -10.42 -36.82
CA PRO A 159 -14.54 -9.43 -37.89
C PRO A 159 -15.99 -9.03 -38.15
N SER A 160 -16.98 -9.71 -37.55
CA SER A 160 -18.39 -9.37 -37.64
C SER A 160 -18.84 -8.30 -36.63
N THR A 161 -17.99 -7.93 -35.65
CA THR A 161 -18.25 -6.87 -34.67
C THR A 161 -17.58 -5.58 -35.07
N GLU A 162 -18.20 -4.42 -34.72
CA GLU A 162 -17.60 -3.10 -34.96
C GLU A 162 -16.41 -2.79 -34.06
N ILE A 163 -16.27 -3.56 -32.96
CA ILE A 163 -15.27 -3.36 -31.90
C ILE A 163 -14.20 -4.43 -32.01
N ASN A 164 -12.92 -4.01 -31.98
CA ASN A 164 -11.82 -4.97 -31.84
C ASN A 164 -11.82 -5.55 -30.41
N GLU A 165 -12.41 -6.73 -30.27
CA GLU A 165 -12.64 -7.44 -28.98
C GLU A 165 -11.32 -7.74 -28.27
N ASN A 166 -10.31 -8.20 -29.01
CA ASN A 166 -8.99 -8.50 -28.42
C ASN A 166 -8.37 -7.27 -27.78
N LYS A 167 -8.45 -6.12 -28.47
CA LYS A 167 -7.89 -4.86 -27.96
C LYS A 167 -8.65 -4.33 -26.76
N GLN A 168 -9.99 -4.42 -26.76
CA GLN A 168 -10.81 -3.98 -25.62
C GLN A 168 -10.59 -4.88 -24.41
N PHE A 169 -10.56 -6.19 -24.61
CA PHE A 169 -10.27 -7.16 -23.56
C PHE A 169 -8.87 -6.99 -23.00
N GLY A 170 -7.86 -6.79 -23.87
CA GLY A 170 -6.49 -6.55 -23.44
C GLY A 170 -6.37 -5.32 -22.53
N LYS A 171 -7.03 -4.19 -22.91
CA LYS A 171 -7.06 -2.99 -22.07
C LYS A 171 -7.74 -3.24 -20.72
N ALA A 172 -8.91 -3.87 -20.75
CA ALA A 172 -9.68 -4.15 -19.53
C ALA A 172 -8.89 -5.07 -18.58
N LEU A 173 -8.25 -6.11 -19.11
CA LEU A 173 -7.47 -7.07 -18.34
C LEU A 173 -6.21 -6.42 -17.73
N MET A 174 -5.50 -5.56 -18.48
CA MET A 174 -4.35 -4.82 -17.96
C MET A 174 -4.76 -3.91 -16.80
N LEU A 175 -5.80 -3.08 -16.97
CA LEU A 175 -6.29 -2.21 -15.90
C LEU A 175 -6.81 -3.00 -14.71
N SER A 176 -7.47 -4.15 -14.94
CA SER A 176 -7.96 -5.00 -13.86
C SER A 176 -6.83 -5.52 -12.96
N ILE A 177 -5.68 -5.88 -13.53
CA ILE A 177 -4.50 -6.30 -12.77
C ILE A 177 -3.96 -5.14 -11.93
N ALA A 178 -3.71 -3.98 -12.55
CA ALA A 178 -3.14 -2.84 -11.83
C ALA A 178 -4.04 -2.37 -10.67
N TYR A 179 -5.33 -2.21 -10.95
CA TYR A 179 -6.29 -1.71 -9.98
C TYR A 179 -6.52 -2.71 -8.85
N SER A 180 -6.68 -4.00 -9.17
CA SER A 180 -6.87 -5.02 -8.14
C SER A 180 -5.62 -5.28 -7.31
N ALA A 181 -4.41 -5.05 -7.82
CA ALA A 181 -3.20 -5.09 -7.03
C ALA A 181 -3.21 -3.99 -5.94
N SER A 182 -3.55 -2.76 -6.31
CA SER A 182 -3.65 -1.64 -5.36
C SER A 182 -4.79 -1.85 -4.37
N ILE A 183 -5.98 -2.24 -4.83
CA ILE A 183 -7.16 -2.51 -4.00
C ILE A 183 -6.89 -3.66 -3.02
N GLY A 184 -6.29 -4.77 -3.49
CA GLY A 184 -5.96 -5.92 -2.66
C GLY A 184 -4.95 -5.61 -1.57
N GLY A 185 -3.96 -4.77 -1.85
CA GLY A 185 -2.97 -4.33 -0.87
C GLY A 185 -3.56 -3.60 0.34
N VAL A 186 -4.72 -2.96 0.20
CA VAL A 186 -5.41 -2.30 1.32
C VAL A 186 -5.93 -3.31 2.35
N ALA A 187 -6.25 -4.53 1.94
CA ALA A 187 -6.96 -5.50 2.76
C ALA A 187 -6.20 -5.95 4.01
N THR A 188 -4.86 -5.99 3.98
CA THR A 188 -4.04 -6.40 5.13
C THR A 188 -3.04 -5.32 5.51
N ILE A 189 -2.58 -5.36 6.75
CA ILE A 189 -1.61 -4.37 7.25
C ILE A 189 -0.27 -4.43 6.50
N ILE A 190 0.13 -5.60 6.02
CA ILE A 190 1.37 -5.85 5.28
C ILE A 190 1.21 -5.72 3.75
N GLY A 191 -0.01 -5.63 3.23
CA GLY A 191 -0.28 -5.65 1.79
C GLY A 191 0.24 -4.42 1.06
N THR A 192 0.25 -3.26 1.71
CA THR A 192 0.82 -2.04 1.14
C THR A 192 1.55 -1.21 2.20
N PRO A 193 2.69 -0.58 1.84
CA PRO A 193 3.51 0.20 2.79
C PRO A 193 2.77 1.28 3.57
N PRO A 194 1.84 2.06 3.00
CA PRO A 194 1.07 3.05 3.73
C PRO A 194 0.39 2.53 4.99
N ASN A 195 -0.15 1.31 4.97
CA ASN A 195 -0.85 0.72 6.12
C ASN A 195 0.09 0.54 7.33
N LEU A 196 1.32 0.09 7.10
CA LEU A 196 2.31 -0.07 8.16
C LEU A 196 2.82 1.27 8.69
N VAL A 197 2.98 2.29 7.81
CA VAL A 197 3.33 3.64 8.27
C VAL A 197 2.24 4.17 9.19
N LEU A 198 0.97 3.99 8.83
CA LEU A 198 -0.15 4.34 9.69
C LEU A 198 -0.03 3.67 11.06
N ALA A 199 0.15 2.35 11.09
CA ALA A 199 0.27 1.60 12.34
C ALA A 199 1.44 2.10 13.20
N GLY A 200 2.61 2.35 12.57
CA GLY A 200 3.78 2.88 13.27
C GLY A 200 3.58 4.29 13.81
N VAL A 201 2.96 5.18 13.04
CA VAL A 201 2.68 6.56 13.48
C VAL A 201 1.64 6.57 14.61
N ILE A 202 0.60 5.75 14.52
CA ILE A 202 -0.41 5.61 15.60
C ILE A 202 0.24 5.11 16.88
N GLU A 203 1.05 4.05 16.80
CA GLU A 203 1.73 3.52 17.98
C GLU A 203 2.69 4.54 18.59
N SER A 204 3.48 5.21 17.77
CA SER A 204 4.45 6.21 18.26
C SER A 204 3.80 7.42 18.90
N ASN A 205 2.65 7.89 18.39
CA ASN A 205 1.98 9.07 18.87
C ASN A 205 1.01 8.82 20.03
N PHE A 206 0.34 7.66 20.01
CA PHE A 206 -0.77 7.37 20.91
C PHE A 206 -0.55 6.13 21.78
N GLY A 207 0.54 5.37 21.57
CA GLY A 207 0.79 4.12 22.26
C GLY A 207 -0.20 2.99 21.89
N TYR A 208 -0.98 3.17 20.84
CA TYR A 208 -2.00 2.23 20.41
C TYR A 208 -1.48 1.31 19.30
N GLU A 209 -1.48 0.02 19.52
CA GLU A 209 -1.05 -0.99 18.56
C GLU A 209 -2.23 -1.44 17.67
N ILE A 210 -2.13 -1.21 16.37
CA ILE A 210 -3.07 -1.79 15.40
C ILE A 210 -2.61 -3.21 15.09
N SER A 211 -3.38 -4.22 15.54
CA SER A 211 -3.10 -5.61 15.20
C SER A 211 -3.44 -5.93 13.75
N PHE A 212 -2.83 -7.01 13.22
CA PHE A 212 -3.16 -7.53 11.89
C PHE A 212 -4.66 -7.79 11.73
N PHE A 213 -5.28 -8.42 12.73
CA PHE A 213 -6.71 -8.74 12.70
C PHE A 213 -7.59 -7.49 12.74
N GLN A 214 -7.26 -6.51 13.57
CA GLN A 214 -8.01 -5.25 13.65
C GLN A 214 -8.00 -4.49 12.32
N TRP A 215 -6.83 -4.40 11.67
CA TRP A 215 -6.76 -3.83 10.34
C TRP A 215 -7.57 -4.65 9.32
N PHE A 216 -7.43 -5.98 9.36
CA PHE A 216 -8.09 -6.89 8.43
C PHE A 216 -9.62 -6.75 8.47
N VAL A 217 -10.22 -6.62 9.66
CA VAL A 217 -11.67 -6.45 9.83
C VAL A 217 -12.20 -5.21 9.13
N PHE A 218 -11.40 -4.16 9.00
CA PHE A 218 -11.75 -2.94 8.25
C PHE A 218 -11.24 -2.97 6.80
N GLY A 219 -9.99 -3.32 6.60
CA GLY A 219 -9.32 -3.24 5.29
C GLY A 219 -9.85 -4.26 4.28
N PHE A 220 -10.19 -5.48 4.72
CA PHE A 220 -10.72 -6.52 3.84
C PHE A 220 -12.11 -6.18 3.29
N PRO A 221 -13.12 -5.75 4.08
CA PRO A 221 -14.41 -5.33 3.55
C PRO A 221 -14.31 -4.19 2.54
N ILE A 222 -13.54 -3.14 2.84
CA ILE A 222 -13.38 -2.02 1.90
C ILE A 222 -12.71 -2.48 0.59
N SER A 223 -11.70 -3.34 0.67
CA SER A 223 -11.06 -3.94 -0.50
C SER A 223 -12.06 -4.77 -1.33
N MET A 224 -12.89 -5.59 -0.70
CA MET A 224 -13.90 -6.41 -1.40
C MET A 224 -14.98 -5.54 -2.08
N ILE A 225 -15.48 -4.52 -1.41
CA ILE A 225 -16.44 -3.55 -1.97
C ILE A 225 -15.82 -2.85 -3.19
N MET A 226 -14.61 -2.33 -3.05
CA MET A 226 -13.90 -1.65 -4.13
C MET A 226 -13.62 -2.60 -5.30
N LEU A 227 -13.21 -3.84 -5.03
CA LEU A 227 -12.95 -4.84 -6.07
C LEU A 227 -14.21 -5.18 -6.87
N PHE A 228 -15.33 -5.36 -6.17
CA PHE A 228 -16.63 -5.63 -6.81
C PHE A 228 -17.08 -4.46 -7.67
N ILE A 229 -17.01 -3.24 -7.15
CA ILE A 229 -17.38 -2.02 -7.89
C ILE A 229 -16.44 -1.83 -9.10
N CYS A 230 -15.14 -2.00 -8.92
CA CYS A 230 -14.14 -1.92 -9.98
C CYS A 230 -14.43 -2.94 -11.10
N TRP A 231 -14.73 -4.19 -10.75
CA TRP A 231 -15.12 -5.21 -11.72
C TRP A 231 -16.37 -4.82 -12.52
N LYS A 232 -17.42 -4.39 -11.83
CA LYS A 232 -18.67 -3.95 -12.49
C LYS A 232 -18.42 -2.73 -13.38
N TYR A 233 -17.63 -1.78 -12.89
CA TYR A 233 -17.25 -0.61 -13.65
C TYR A 233 -16.48 -0.97 -14.93
N LEU A 234 -15.40 -1.76 -14.81
CA LEU A 234 -14.58 -2.14 -15.95
C LEU A 234 -15.35 -2.98 -16.98
N THR A 235 -16.23 -3.89 -16.55
CA THR A 235 -16.89 -4.84 -17.45
C THR A 235 -18.23 -4.36 -18.01
N LYS A 236 -18.85 -3.30 -17.43
CA LYS A 236 -20.15 -2.81 -17.88
C LYS A 236 -20.16 -1.38 -18.39
N GLN A 237 -19.26 -0.53 -17.86
CA GLN A 237 -19.26 0.90 -18.16
C GLN A 237 -18.00 1.35 -18.92
N ALA A 238 -16.82 0.94 -18.45
CA ALA A 238 -15.55 1.36 -19.00
C ALA A 238 -15.26 0.70 -20.37
N PHE A 239 -15.56 -0.61 -20.47
CA PHE A 239 -15.37 -1.40 -21.67
C PHE A 239 -16.66 -2.16 -22.00
N LYS A 240 -17.03 -2.13 -23.29
CA LYS A 240 -18.17 -2.90 -23.80
C LYS A 240 -17.64 -4.16 -24.48
N PHE A 241 -18.24 -5.31 -24.15
CA PHE A 241 -17.96 -6.59 -24.77
C PHE A 241 -19.24 -7.07 -25.45
N GLU A 242 -19.16 -7.30 -26.76
CA GLU A 242 -20.25 -7.86 -27.55
C GLU A 242 -20.25 -9.39 -27.48
N GLN A 243 -19.04 -9.96 -27.38
CA GLN A 243 -18.85 -11.39 -27.10
C GLN A 243 -18.95 -11.67 -25.61
N ASN A 244 -19.79 -12.63 -25.23
CA ASN A 244 -19.88 -13.13 -23.86
C ASN A 244 -18.96 -14.31 -23.58
N GLU A 245 -18.67 -15.11 -24.60
CA GLU A 245 -17.83 -16.30 -24.49
C GLU A 245 -16.40 -16.02 -24.92
N PHE A 246 -15.47 -16.66 -24.27
CA PHE A 246 -14.06 -16.62 -24.61
C PHE A 246 -13.65 -17.96 -25.24
N PRO A 247 -13.71 -18.08 -26.59
CA PRO A 247 -13.31 -19.31 -27.26
C PRO A 247 -11.86 -19.65 -26.95
N GLY A 248 -11.60 -20.88 -26.48
CA GLY A 248 -10.24 -21.32 -26.16
C GLY A 248 -9.70 -20.91 -24.78
N GLY A 249 -10.36 -20.00 -24.06
CA GLY A 249 -9.87 -19.52 -22.75
C GLY A 249 -9.69 -20.62 -21.71
N GLN A 250 -10.64 -21.56 -21.60
CA GLN A 250 -10.51 -22.71 -20.72
C GLN A 250 -9.33 -23.60 -21.09
N ASN A 251 -9.12 -23.80 -22.38
CA ASN A 251 -8.03 -24.67 -22.89
C ASN A 251 -6.67 -24.03 -22.52
N GLU A 252 -6.55 -22.71 -22.64
CA GLU A 252 -5.31 -22.01 -22.29
C GLU A 252 -5.06 -22.02 -20.78
N ILE A 253 -6.08 -21.78 -19.96
CA ILE A 253 -5.96 -21.88 -18.50
C ILE A 253 -5.56 -23.31 -18.11
N ASN A 254 -6.18 -24.33 -18.70
CA ASN A 254 -5.83 -25.71 -18.45
C ASN A 254 -4.41 -26.03 -18.92
N ARG A 255 -3.97 -25.48 -20.06
CA ARG A 255 -2.60 -25.63 -20.56
C ARG A 255 -1.60 -25.02 -19.59
N LEU A 256 -1.87 -23.81 -19.11
CA LEU A 256 -1.01 -23.13 -18.12
C LEU A 256 -0.96 -23.91 -16.80
N LYS A 257 -2.09 -24.45 -16.32
CA LYS A 257 -2.13 -25.33 -15.13
C LYS A 257 -1.35 -26.62 -15.35
N LYS A 258 -1.49 -27.26 -16.51
CA LYS A 258 -0.75 -28.46 -16.85
C LYS A 258 0.76 -28.23 -16.90
N ASN A 259 1.19 -27.06 -17.41
CA ASN A 259 2.59 -26.67 -17.46
C ASN A 259 3.22 -26.45 -16.08
N LEU A 260 2.41 -26.16 -15.05
CA LEU A 260 2.91 -26.09 -13.65
C LEU A 260 3.23 -27.48 -13.08
N GLY A 261 2.66 -28.54 -13.65
CA GLY A 261 2.80 -29.88 -13.13
C GLY A 261 2.15 -30.10 -11.77
N GLU A 262 2.50 -31.18 -11.10
CA GLU A 262 2.06 -31.46 -9.74
C GLU A 262 2.69 -30.48 -8.74
N MET A 263 2.01 -30.32 -7.61
CA MET A 263 2.50 -29.45 -6.53
C MET A 263 3.77 -30.04 -5.92
N SER A 264 4.89 -29.31 -6.03
CA SER A 264 6.17 -29.75 -5.49
C SER A 264 6.17 -29.81 -3.95
N ILE A 265 7.15 -30.51 -3.40
CA ILE A 265 7.31 -30.60 -1.92
C ILE A 265 7.57 -29.20 -1.35
N GLU A 266 8.34 -28.39 -2.04
CA GLU A 266 8.66 -27.01 -1.65
C GLU A 266 7.41 -26.13 -1.66
N GLU A 267 6.60 -26.19 -2.73
CA GLU A 267 5.33 -25.48 -2.79
C GLU A 267 4.43 -25.86 -1.61
N LYS A 268 4.32 -27.16 -1.29
CA LYS A 268 3.51 -27.62 -0.15
C LYS A 268 4.04 -27.08 1.18
N ARG A 269 5.35 -27.14 1.40
CA ARG A 269 5.97 -26.62 2.64
C ARG A 269 5.77 -25.12 2.78
N VAL A 270 5.99 -24.35 1.70
CA VAL A 270 5.75 -22.90 1.70
C VAL A 270 4.27 -22.59 1.91
N ALA A 271 3.36 -23.33 1.28
CA ALA A 271 1.92 -23.15 1.48
C ALA A 271 1.49 -23.41 2.93
N ILE A 272 2.04 -24.43 3.58
CA ILE A 272 1.76 -24.74 4.99
C ILE A 272 2.29 -23.62 5.88
N ILE A 273 3.54 -23.19 5.69
CA ILE A 273 4.16 -22.11 6.48
C ILE A 273 3.35 -20.83 6.32
N PHE A 274 3.02 -20.45 5.11
CA PHE A 274 2.20 -19.27 4.82
C PHE A 274 0.83 -19.34 5.50
N PHE A 275 0.13 -20.47 5.35
CA PHE A 275 -1.20 -20.66 5.95
C PHE A 275 -1.16 -20.57 7.48
N ILE A 276 -0.17 -21.21 8.11
CA ILE A 276 0.01 -21.15 9.58
C ILE A 276 0.34 -19.71 10.01
N THR A 277 1.21 -19.01 9.28
CA THR A 277 1.53 -17.61 9.57
C THR A 277 0.27 -16.73 9.53
N ALA A 278 -0.54 -16.87 8.48
CA ALA A 278 -1.79 -16.11 8.34
C ALA A 278 -2.77 -16.43 9.47
N LEU A 279 -2.90 -17.72 9.85
CA LEU A 279 -3.72 -18.12 11.01
C LEU A 279 -3.20 -17.52 12.31
N CYS A 280 -1.87 -17.51 12.53
CA CYS A 280 -1.27 -16.90 13.71
C CYS A 280 -1.57 -15.40 13.77
N TRP A 281 -1.40 -14.65 12.67
CA TRP A 281 -1.74 -13.23 12.63
C TRP A 281 -3.22 -12.96 12.91
N ILE A 282 -4.12 -13.74 12.31
CA ILE A 282 -5.57 -13.57 12.53
C ILE A 282 -5.95 -13.90 13.95
N SER A 283 -5.38 -14.96 14.53
CA SER A 283 -5.75 -15.43 15.87
C SER A 283 -4.96 -14.78 17.01
N ARG A 284 -3.95 -13.97 16.71
CA ARG A 284 -3.04 -13.40 17.72
C ARG A 284 -3.79 -12.72 18.86
N SER A 285 -4.57 -11.70 18.55
CA SER A 285 -5.18 -10.82 19.54
C SER A 285 -6.22 -11.49 20.44
N PHE A 286 -6.92 -12.53 19.96
CA PHE A 286 -7.96 -13.19 20.75
C PHE A 286 -7.57 -14.57 21.30
N LEU A 287 -6.50 -15.21 20.77
CA LEU A 287 -6.08 -16.55 21.17
C LEU A 287 -4.61 -16.62 21.59
N LEU A 288 -3.66 -16.29 20.70
CA LEU A 288 -2.24 -16.56 20.94
C LEU A 288 -1.66 -15.70 22.06
N GLU A 289 -2.07 -14.45 22.19
CA GLU A 289 -1.60 -13.55 23.23
C GLU A 289 -1.99 -14.01 24.64
N LYS A 290 -3.10 -14.74 24.76
CA LYS A 290 -3.52 -15.38 26.02
C LYS A 290 -2.67 -16.60 26.38
N LEU A 291 -2.13 -17.31 25.38
CA LEU A 291 -1.31 -18.50 25.55
C LEU A 291 0.18 -18.16 25.68
N ILE A 292 0.63 -17.14 24.98
CA ILE A 292 2.03 -16.69 24.92
C ILE A 292 2.02 -15.17 25.14
N PRO A 293 2.07 -14.71 26.40
CA PRO A 293 2.12 -13.28 26.69
C PRO A 293 3.31 -12.59 26.01
N GLY A 294 3.05 -11.45 25.39
CA GLY A 294 4.08 -10.67 24.68
C GLY A 294 4.33 -11.08 23.22
N ILE A 295 3.56 -12.06 22.69
CA ILE A 295 3.60 -12.35 21.26
C ILE A 295 2.96 -11.19 20.48
N ASP A 296 3.65 -10.68 19.47
CA ASP A 296 3.12 -9.68 18.54
C ASP A 296 3.23 -10.14 17.08
N ASP A 297 2.64 -9.37 16.17
CA ASP A 297 2.63 -9.70 14.74
C ASP A 297 4.03 -9.71 14.13
N THR A 298 4.95 -8.92 14.67
CA THR A 298 6.38 -8.87 14.25
C THR A 298 7.11 -10.14 14.63
N ILE A 299 6.88 -10.63 15.85
CA ILE A 299 7.48 -11.89 16.33
C ILE A 299 7.01 -13.05 15.46
N ILE A 300 5.72 -13.11 15.13
CA ILE A 300 5.17 -14.11 14.21
C ILE A 300 5.85 -14.01 12.84
N ALA A 301 5.93 -12.82 12.25
CA ALA A 301 6.52 -12.60 10.94
C ALA A 301 7.98 -13.08 10.89
N ILE A 302 8.78 -12.69 11.86
CA ILE A 302 10.22 -13.03 11.92
C ILE A 302 10.40 -14.52 12.22
N ALA A 303 9.62 -15.10 13.15
CA ALA A 303 9.70 -16.53 13.47
C ALA A 303 9.45 -17.40 12.23
N PHE A 304 8.36 -17.15 11.50
CA PHE A 304 8.07 -17.88 10.27
C PHE A 304 9.02 -17.54 9.12
N GLY A 305 9.52 -16.31 9.05
CA GLY A 305 10.61 -15.93 8.15
C GLY A 305 11.88 -16.74 8.41
N LEU A 306 12.27 -16.94 9.66
CA LEU A 306 13.42 -17.77 10.04
C LEU A 306 13.20 -19.26 9.75
N ILE A 307 11.99 -19.77 9.97
CA ILE A 307 11.63 -21.17 9.64
C ILE A 307 11.90 -21.47 8.16
N LEU A 308 11.73 -20.52 7.25
CA LEU A 308 12.02 -20.73 5.83
C LEU A 308 13.51 -20.98 5.53
N PHE A 309 14.43 -20.51 6.39
CA PHE A 309 15.86 -20.80 6.28
C PHE A 309 16.26 -22.15 6.90
N ILE A 310 15.37 -22.74 7.71
CA ILE A 310 15.62 -24.01 8.41
C ILE A 310 14.99 -25.18 7.66
N VAL A 311 13.75 -25.00 7.15
CA VAL A 311 13.03 -26.08 6.48
C VAL A 311 13.70 -26.44 5.15
N PRO A 312 14.13 -27.71 4.96
CA PRO A 312 14.85 -28.12 3.76
C PRO A 312 13.93 -28.12 2.50
N SER A 313 14.52 -27.99 1.32
CA SER A 313 13.87 -28.31 0.05
C SER A 313 13.67 -29.81 -0.12
N GLY A 314 12.87 -30.24 -1.08
CA GLY A 314 12.54 -31.67 -1.30
C GLY A 314 13.74 -32.57 -1.55
N ASN A 315 14.81 -32.03 -2.13
CA ASN A 315 16.05 -32.76 -2.35
C ASN A 315 17.08 -32.62 -1.23
N ASN A 316 16.74 -31.96 -0.11
CA ASN A 316 17.56 -31.68 1.06
C ASN A 316 18.90 -30.97 0.78
N LYS A 317 19.10 -30.41 -0.41
CA LYS A 317 20.35 -29.73 -0.78
C LYS A 317 20.42 -28.28 -0.33
N ARG A 318 19.26 -27.68 0.01
CA ARG A 318 19.16 -26.28 0.48
C ARG A 318 17.91 -26.08 1.33
N ALA A 319 17.83 -24.96 2.04
CA ALA A 319 16.60 -24.52 2.67
C ALA A 319 15.59 -23.94 1.66
N LEU A 320 14.34 -23.70 2.09
CA LEU A 320 13.30 -23.09 1.26
C LEU A 320 13.71 -21.72 0.71
N ILE A 321 14.39 -20.91 1.52
CA ILE A 321 15.04 -19.70 1.08
C ILE A 321 16.51 -19.69 1.51
N THR A 322 17.35 -18.97 0.75
CA THR A 322 18.75 -18.70 1.06
C THR A 322 18.97 -17.23 1.34
N TRP A 323 20.06 -16.88 2.02
CA TRP A 323 20.41 -15.48 2.27
C TRP A 323 20.54 -14.67 0.98
N ASN A 324 21.11 -15.25 -0.08
CA ASN A 324 21.24 -14.60 -1.39
C ASN A 324 19.89 -14.25 -2.05
N GLU A 325 18.84 -14.98 -1.73
CA GLU A 325 17.48 -14.65 -2.15
C GLU A 325 16.87 -13.58 -1.24
N ALA A 326 17.09 -13.68 0.07
CA ALA A 326 16.63 -12.71 1.05
C ALA A 326 17.22 -11.31 0.83
N VAL A 327 18.47 -11.20 0.40
CA VAL A 327 19.10 -9.90 0.08
C VAL A 327 18.37 -9.13 -1.02
N LYS A 328 17.54 -9.80 -1.84
CA LYS A 328 16.73 -9.16 -2.89
C LYS A 328 15.47 -8.46 -2.36
N LEU A 329 15.29 -8.39 -1.06
CA LEU A 329 14.22 -7.60 -0.42
C LEU A 329 14.21 -6.16 -0.94
N PRO A 330 13.05 -5.52 -1.04
CA PRO A 330 12.95 -4.13 -1.47
C PRO A 330 13.41 -3.18 -0.35
N TRP A 331 14.71 -3.15 -0.07
CA TRP A 331 15.33 -2.34 0.98
C TRP A 331 14.94 -0.87 0.94
N GLY A 332 14.69 -0.35 -0.29
CA GLY A 332 14.22 1.02 -0.45
C GLY A 332 12.91 1.30 0.28
N VAL A 333 11.98 0.36 0.33
CA VAL A 333 10.72 0.48 1.05
C VAL A 333 10.95 0.50 2.56
N ILE A 334 11.85 -0.36 3.05
CA ILE A 334 12.23 -0.44 4.46
C ILE A 334 12.85 0.88 4.94
N ILE A 335 13.79 1.43 4.16
CA ILE A 335 14.44 2.72 4.45
C ILE A 335 13.42 3.87 4.40
N LEU A 336 12.54 3.86 3.41
CA LEU A 336 11.52 4.90 3.25
C LEU A 336 10.54 4.90 4.42
N PHE A 337 10.16 3.72 4.92
CA PHE A 337 9.37 3.58 6.13
C PHE A 337 10.09 4.21 7.34
N GLY A 338 11.36 3.86 7.56
CA GLY A 338 12.17 4.41 8.64
C GLY A 338 12.28 5.94 8.59
N GLY A 339 12.44 6.52 7.38
CA GLY A 339 12.46 7.98 7.18
C GLY A 339 11.12 8.63 7.53
N GLY A 340 10.00 7.99 7.20
CA GLY A 340 8.66 8.45 7.60
C GLY A 340 8.48 8.43 9.13
N MET A 341 8.94 7.36 9.79
CA MET A 341 8.93 7.27 11.26
C MET A 341 9.84 8.31 11.92
N ALA A 342 11.01 8.60 11.32
CA ALA A 342 11.88 9.66 11.82
C ALA A 342 11.23 11.05 11.71
N LEU A 343 10.51 11.32 10.60
CA LEU A 343 9.71 12.55 10.49
C LEU A 343 8.64 12.60 11.57
N ALA A 344 7.86 11.55 11.76
CA ALA A 344 6.81 11.49 12.78
C ALA A 344 7.38 11.78 14.18
N LYS A 345 8.51 11.15 14.52
CA LYS A 345 9.24 11.41 15.76
C LYS A 345 9.66 12.87 15.89
N GLY A 346 10.24 13.44 14.82
CA GLY A 346 10.61 14.85 14.79
C GLY A 346 9.44 15.79 15.04
N PHE A 347 8.28 15.53 14.43
CA PHE A 347 7.06 16.31 14.63
C PHE A 347 6.59 16.32 16.09
N VAL A 348 6.64 15.15 16.75
CA VAL A 348 6.21 15.00 18.16
C VAL A 348 7.22 15.63 19.11
N ASP A 349 8.49 15.25 19.01
CA ASP A 349 9.54 15.64 19.96
C ASP A 349 9.78 17.16 19.99
N THR A 350 9.55 17.86 18.87
CA THR A 350 9.81 19.30 18.75
C THR A 350 8.56 20.18 18.90
N GLY A 351 7.39 19.58 19.08
CA GLY A 351 6.12 20.29 19.16
C GLY A 351 5.63 20.87 17.82
N LEU A 352 6.30 20.56 16.68
CA LEU A 352 5.89 21.02 15.36
C LEU A 352 4.46 20.59 15.03
N ALA A 353 4.11 19.37 15.39
CA ALA A 353 2.78 18.82 15.18
C ALA A 353 1.70 19.69 15.87
N VAL A 354 1.92 20.07 17.13
CA VAL A 354 1.02 20.94 17.90
C VAL A 354 0.87 22.31 17.24
N TRP A 355 1.99 22.89 16.79
CA TRP A 355 2.00 24.19 16.12
C TRP A 355 1.20 24.16 14.81
N ILE A 356 1.37 23.13 13.94
CA ILE A 356 0.58 22.99 12.71
C ILE A 356 -0.90 22.81 13.04
N GLY A 357 -1.22 21.94 14.01
CA GLY A 357 -2.58 21.70 14.45
C GLY A 357 -3.29 22.98 14.93
N SER A 358 -2.59 23.84 15.66
CA SER A 358 -3.15 25.14 16.11
C SER A 358 -3.53 26.07 14.96
N LYS A 359 -2.83 26.00 13.82
CA LYS A 359 -3.17 26.79 12.61
C LYS A 359 -4.35 26.23 11.83
N LEU A 360 -4.68 24.94 12.03
CA LEU A 360 -5.78 24.25 11.34
C LEU A 360 -7.10 24.25 12.12
N ILE A 361 -7.15 24.90 13.28
CA ILE A 361 -8.34 24.97 14.13
C ILE A 361 -9.56 25.60 13.42
N ILE A 362 -9.33 26.38 12.37
CA ILE A 362 -10.39 26.97 11.52
C ILE A 362 -11.28 25.88 10.87
N LEU A 363 -10.80 24.64 10.78
CA LEU A 363 -11.54 23.52 10.21
C LEU A 363 -12.50 22.87 11.21
N LYS A 364 -12.49 23.29 12.50
CA LYS A 364 -13.29 22.69 13.56
C LYS A 364 -14.80 22.76 13.30
N ASP A 365 -15.26 23.84 12.67
CA ASP A 365 -16.70 24.06 12.42
C ASP A 365 -17.24 23.30 11.20
N LEU A 366 -16.38 22.60 10.45
CA LEU A 366 -16.82 21.80 9.30
C LEU A 366 -17.44 20.47 9.77
N PRO A 367 -18.55 20.02 9.14
CA PRO A 367 -19.07 18.67 9.36
C PRO A 367 -17.99 17.62 9.08
N ILE A 368 -17.83 16.66 10.00
CA ILE A 368 -16.76 15.63 9.95
C ILE A 368 -16.75 14.90 8.61
N ILE A 369 -17.92 14.54 8.07
CA ILE A 369 -18.01 13.85 6.77
C ILE A 369 -17.47 14.70 5.61
N ILE A 370 -17.69 16.03 5.65
CA ILE A 370 -17.16 16.95 4.62
C ILE A 370 -15.63 17.05 4.76
N LEU A 371 -15.13 17.10 5.97
CA LEU A 371 -13.70 17.14 6.23
C LEU A 371 -13.00 15.86 5.76
N ILE A 372 -13.59 14.69 6.03
CA ILE A 372 -13.10 13.41 5.50
C ILE A 372 -13.15 13.42 3.96
N LEU A 373 -14.26 13.86 3.36
CA LEU A 373 -14.39 13.92 1.90
C LEU A 373 -13.33 14.81 1.25
N CYS A 374 -13.11 16.00 1.80
CA CYS A 374 -12.08 16.93 1.31
C CYS A 374 -10.67 16.34 1.45
N LEU A 375 -10.36 15.77 2.61
CA LEU A 375 -9.06 15.13 2.87
C LEU A 375 -8.82 13.95 1.93
N VAL A 376 -9.77 13.02 1.85
CA VAL A 376 -9.69 11.84 0.98
C VAL A 376 -9.53 12.26 -0.48
N THR A 377 -10.27 13.29 -0.92
CA THR A 377 -10.15 13.84 -2.27
C THR A 377 -8.76 14.41 -2.53
N ALA A 378 -8.28 15.26 -1.62
CA ALA A 378 -6.96 15.87 -1.77
C ALA A 378 -5.84 14.82 -1.81
N VAL A 379 -5.87 13.84 -0.91
CA VAL A 379 -4.86 12.77 -0.85
C VAL A 379 -4.94 11.87 -2.08
N ASN A 380 -6.14 11.49 -2.52
CA ASN A 380 -6.34 10.63 -3.69
C ASN A 380 -5.76 11.25 -4.97
N PHE A 381 -5.98 12.54 -5.22
CA PHE A 381 -5.40 13.21 -6.38
C PHE A 381 -3.91 13.56 -6.20
N LEU A 382 -3.47 13.82 -4.98
CA LEU A 382 -2.06 14.07 -4.70
C LEU A 382 -1.21 12.82 -4.98
N THR A 383 -1.69 11.64 -4.58
CA THR A 383 -0.95 10.38 -4.74
C THR A 383 -0.83 9.95 -6.21
N GLU A 384 -1.61 10.51 -7.14
CA GLU A 384 -1.44 10.28 -8.58
C GLU A 384 -0.11 10.80 -9.12
N ILE A 385 0.47 11.81 -8.48
CA ILE A 385 1.72 12.45 -8.91
C ILE A 385 2.85 12.29 -7.90
N THR A 386 2.57 11.65 -6.75
CA THR A 386 3.53 11.40 -5.68
C THR A 386 3.52 9.92 -5.31
N SER A 387 4.52 9.45 -4.55
CA SER A 387 4.54 8.10 -4.00
C SER A 387 3.51 7.94 -2.88
N ASN A 388 2.70 6.87 -2.92
CA ASN A 388 1.70 6.55 -1.88
C ASN A 388 2.33 6.55 -0.48
N LEU A 389 3.50 5.92 -0.34
CA LEU A 389 4.22 5.82 0.92
C LEU A 389 4.74 7.18 1.39
N ALA A 390 5.33 7.98 0.49
CA ALA A 390 5.83 9.31 0.82
C ALA A 390 4.68 10.24 1.23
N THR A 391 3.57 10.23 0.49
CA THR A 391 2.36 11.00 0.81
C THR A 391 1.85 10.66 2.20
N THR A 392 1.72 9.38 2.51
CA THR A 392 1.26 8.91 3.82
C THR A 392 2.21 9.34 4.93
N ALA A 393 3.53 9.11 4.76
CA ALA A 393 4.54 9.44 5.75
C ALA A 393 4.59 10.94 6.10
N MET A 394 4.34 11.81 5.12
CA MET A 394 4.29 13.27 5.36
C MET A 394 3.01 13.73 6.05
N LEU A 395 1.88 13.16 5.66
CA LEU A 395 0.59 13.65 6.13
C LEU A 395 0.21 13.13 7.51
N LEU A 396 0.52 11.88 7.84
CA LEU A 396 0.04 11.25 9.07
C LEU A 396 0.44 11.97 10.36
N PRO A 397 1.68 12.46 10.54
CA PRO A 397 2.03 13.23 11.74
C PRO A 397 1.23 14.52 11.88
N VAL A 398 0.94 15.18 10.75
CA VAL A 398 0.12 16.39 10.71
C VAL A 398 -1.33 16.08 11.07
N LEU A 399 -1.90 15.01 10.46
CA LEU A 399 -3.28 14.60 10.70
C LEU A 399 -3.51 14.14 12.13
N ALA A 400 -2.53 13.43 12.72
CA ALA A 400 -2.59 13.01 14.12
C ALA A 400 -2.84 14.19 15.07
N THR A 401 -2.12 15.28 14.87
CA THR A 401 -2.23 16.45 15.74
C THR A 401 -3.39 17.36 15.35
N MET A 402 -3.64 17.52 14.05
CA MET A 402 -4.80 18.26 13.56
C MET A 402 -6.09 17.71 14.16
N SER A 403 -6.26 16.40 14.15
CA SER A 403 -7.47 15.74 14.67
C SER A 403 -7.73 16.09 16.14
N LEU A 404 -6.69 16.07 16.96
CA LEU A 404 -6.80 16.44 18.39
C LEU A 404 -7.23 17.89 18.60
N ASN A 405 -6.75 18.82 17.76
CA ASN A 405 -7.08 20.24 17.89
C ASN A 405 -8.51 20.60 17.41
N ILE A 406 -9.11 19.74 16.59
CA ILE A 406 -10.48 19.93 16.08
C ILE A 406 -11.48 18.94 16.69
N ASP A 407 -11.11 18.30 17.80
CA ASP A 407 -11.95 17.35 18.56
C ASP A 407 -12.50 16.19 17.71
N ILE A 408 -11.67 15.66 16.79
CA ILE A 408 -11.99 14.48 16.00
C ILE A 408 -11.04 13.34 16.39
N HIS A 409 -11.55 12.11 16.47
CA HIS A 409 -10.70 10.96 16.74
C HIS A 409 -9.62 10.81 15.65
N PRO A 410 -8.31 10.78 16.00
CA PRO A 410 -7.22 10.81 15.03
C PRO A 410 -7.28 9.71 13.97
N PHE A 411 -7.76 8.53 14.33
CA PHE A 411 -7.84 7.39 13.42
C PHE A 411 -8.76 7.67 12.23
N ILE A 412 -9.79 8.49 12.39
CA ILE A 412 -10.73 8.86 11.33
C ILE A 412 -9.99 9.52 10.15
N LEU A 413 -9.21 10.54 10.43
CA LEU A 413 -8.48 11.26 9.37
C LEU A 413 -7.27 10.46 8.87
N MET A 414 -6.53 9.80 9.77
CA MET A 414 -5.33 9.07 9.44
C MET A 414 -5.61 7.82 8.59
N VAL A 415 -6.64 7.03 8.94
CA VAL A 415 -7.07 5.86 8.15
C VAL A 415 -7.60 6.29 6.79
N GLY A 416 -8.44 7.35 6.77
CA GLY A 416 -8.98 7.90 5.52
C GLY A 416 -7.88 8.32 4.54
N ALA A 417 -6.88 9.06 5.00
CA ALA A 417 -5.73 9.47 4.20
C ALA A 417 -4.89 8.27 3.72
N THR A 418 -4.67 7.28 4.59
CA THR A 418 -3.86 6.09 4.27
C THR A 418 -4.49 5.24 3.17
N VAL A 419 -5.80 4.98 3.28
CA VAL A 419 -6.52 4.21 2.26
C VAL A 419 -6.61 5.01 0.95
N ALA A 420 -6.88 6.31 1.03
CA ALA A 420 -6.92 7.20 -0.13
C ALA A 420 -5.56 7.23 -0.87
N ALA A 421 -4.44 7.29 -0.14
CA ALA A 421 -3.11 7.25 -0.72
C ALA A 421 -2.81 5.96 -1.50
N SER A 422 -3.49 4.86 -1.19
CA SER A 422 -3.34 3.58 -1.89
C SER A 422 -4.24 3.45 -3.13
N CYS A 423 -5.15 4.41 -3.37
CA CYS A 423 -6.15 4.39 -4.45
C CYS A 423 -5.78 5.39 -5.57
N ALA A 424 -4.73 5.10 -6.32
CA ALA A 424 -4.28 5.91 -7.47
C ALA A 424 -4.43 5.09 -8.77
N PHE A 425 -5.37 5.49 -9.62
CA PHE A 425 -5.81 4.69 -10.77
C PHE A 425 -5.63 5.39 -12.12
N MET A 426 -5.23 6.67 -12.16
CA MET A 426 -5.22 7.46 -13.39
C MET A 426 -3.91 7.39 -14.16
N LEU A 427 -2.77 7.51 -13.49
CA LEU A 427 -1.50 7.73 -14.18
C LEU A 427 -0.59 6.49 -14.12
N PRO A 428 0.18 6.22 -15.20
CA PRO A 428 1.19 5.14 -15.16
C PRO A 428 2.24 5.34 -14.07
N VAL A 429 2.58 6.58 -13.76
CA VAL A 429 3.60 6.93 -12.75
C VAL A 429 3.09 6.87 -11.31
N ALA A 430 1.77 6.83 -11.12
CA ALA A 430 1.15 6.89 -9.80
C ALA A 430 1.51 5.68 -8.93
N THR A 431 1.53 4.49 -9.53
CA THR A 431 1.89 3.26 -8.81
C THR A 431 2.73 2.34 -9.69
N PRO A 432 3.63 1.52 -9.10
CA PRO A 432 4.37 0.52 -9.86
C PRO A 432 3.47 -0.47 -10.63
N PRO A 433 2.33 -0.97 -10.09
CA PRO A 433 1.36 -1.75 -10.87
C PRO A 433 0.88 -1.08 -12.15
N ASN A 434 0.54 0.21 -12.08
CA ASN A 434 0.13 0.99 -13.25
C ASN A 434 1.25 1.06 -14.30
N ALA A 435 2.49 1.29 -13.87
CA ALA A 435 3.65 1.32 -14.75
C ALA A 435 3.90 -0.03 -15.44
N VAL A 436 3.77 -1.13 -14.70
CA VAL A 436 3.96 -2.50 -15.20
C VAL A 436 2.97 -2.80 -16.32
N VAL A 437 1.68 -2.57 -16.11
CA VAL A 437 0.66 -2.87 -17.13
C VAL A 437 0.70 -1.91 -18.31
N PHE A 438 1.11 -0.65 -18.08
CA PHE A 438 1.32 0.33 -19.14
C PHE A 438 2.49 -0.09 -20.04
N GLY A 439 3.58 -0.59 -19.46
CA GLY A 439 4.75 -1.11 -20.17
C GLY A 439 4.44 -2.31 -21.09
N ALA A 440 3.34 -3.00 -20.90
CA ALA A 440 2.90 -4.09 -21.77
C ALA A 440 2.40 -3.63 -23.17
N GLY A 441 2.18 -2.32 -23.38
CA GLY A 441 1.87 -1.73 -24.68
C GLY A 441 0.40 -1.82 -25.12
N TYR A 442 -0.51 -2.35 -24.28
CA TYR A 442 -1.94 -2.41 -24.57
C TYR A 442 -2.67 -1.09 -24.30
N LEU A 443 -2.13 -0.27 -23.38
CA LEU A 443 -2.75 0.94 -22.86
C LEU A 443 -2.07 2.21 -23.42
N ARG A 444 -2.86 3.27 -23.59
CA ARG A 444 -2.36 4.63 -23.79
C ARG A 444 -2.71 5.46 -22.54
N ILE A 445 -1.99 6.56 -22.31
CA ILE A 445 -2.24 7.47 -21.19
C ILE A 445 -3.72 7.90 -21.11
N PRO A 446 -4.39 8.33 -22.22
CA PRO A 446 -5.80 8.68 -22.15
C PRO A 446 -6.72 7.51 -21.74
N ASP A 447 -6.38 6.26 -22.09
CA ASP A 447 -7.15 5.09 -21.68
C ASP A 447 -7.12 4.93 -20.13
N MET A 448 -5.96 5.16 -19.51
CA MET A 448 -5.80 5.10 -18.06
C MET A 448 -6.46 6.29 -17.37
N VAL A 449 -6.18 7.51 -17.82
CA VAL A 449 -6.71 8.74 -17.21
C VAL A 449 -8.24 8.73 -17.21
N ASN A 450 -8.86 8.46 -18.36
CA ASN A 450 -10.32 8.52 -18.48
C ASN A 450 -11.03 7.44 -17.65
N LYS A 451 -10.44 6.25 -17.54
CA LYS A 451 -11.04 5.15 -16.76
C LYS A 451 -10.67 5.25 -15.29
N GLY A 452 -9.42 5.61 -14.99
CA GLY A 452 -8.94 5.81 -13.63
C GLY A 452 -9.63 6.95 -12.89
N PHE A 453 -9.92 8.07 -13.58
CA PHE A 453 -10.61 9.22 -12.98
C PHE A 453 -11.93 8.82 -12.30
N TRP A 454 -12.78 8.07 -13.01
CA TRP A 454 -14.05 7.64 -12.43
C TRP A 454 -13.86 6.66 -11.28
N LEU A 455 -12.83 5.81 -11.34
CA LEU A 455 -12.52 4.91 -10.24
C LEU A 455 -11.97 5.68 -9.02
N ASN A 456 -11.19 6.76 -9.24
CA ASN A 456 -10.79 7.68 -8.17
C ASN A 456 -12.01 8.32 -7.50
N VAL A 457 -12.95 8.86 -8.29
CA VAL A 457 -14.20 9.44 -7.74
C VAL A 457 -15.01 8.40 -6.94
N ILE A 458 -15.14 7.19 -7.45
CA ILE A 458 -15.81 6.09 -6.76
C ILE A 458 -15.07 5.75 -5.46
N SER A 459 -13.74 5.65 -5.49
CA SER A 459 -12.94 5.34 -4.30
C SER A 459 -13.07 6.42 -3.22
N ILE A 460 -13.08 7.69 -3.60
CA ILE A 460 -13.29 8.82 -2.69
C ILE A 460 -14.62 8.66 -1.93
N ILE A 461 -15.70 8.36 -2.65
CA ILE A 461 -17.01 8.17 -2.03
C ILE A 461 -17.01 6.95 -1.10
N VAL A 462 -16.52 5.80 -1.58
CA VAL A 462 -16.48 4.56 -0.79
C VAL A 462 -15.64 4.73 0.47
N ILE A 463 -14.43 5.31 0.35
CA ILE A 463 -13.53 5.54 1.49
C ILE A 463 -14.20 6.48 2.50
N THR A 464 -14.76 7.59 2.04
CA THR A 464 -15.45 8.56 2.91
C THR A 464 -16.56 7.89 3.70
N LEU A 465 -17.43 7.10 3.05
CA LEU A 465 -18.52 6.40 3.71
C LEU A 465 -18.03 5.32 4.67
N MET A 466 -17.04 4.53 4.26
CA MET A 466 -16.46 3.47 5.12
C MET A 466 -15.76 4.05 6.35
N VAL A 467 -15.01 5.15 6.19
CA VAL A 467 -14.32 5.79 7.31
C VAL A 467 -15.32 6.47 8.26
N TYR A 468 -16.38 7.08 7.73
CA TYR A 468 -17.36 7.77 8.57
C TYR A 468 -18.31 6.81 9.30
N PHE A 469 -18.81 5.75 8.62
CA PHE A 469 -19.82 4.86 9.18
C PHE A 469 -19.26 3.53 9.70
N ALA A 470 -18.32 2.91 8.98
CA ALA A 470 -17.88 1.56 9.29
C ALA A 470 -16.67 1.52 10.24
N LEU A 471 -15.72 2.44 10.09
CA LEU A 471 -14.53 2.46 10.95
C LEU A 471 -14.88 2.60 12.44
N PRO A 472 -15.78 3.52 12.86
CA PRO A 472 -16.19 3.61 14.25
C PRO A 472 -16.77 2.31 14.81
N ILE A 473 -17.57 1.60 14.00
CA ILE A 473 -18.20 0.34 14.39
C ILE A 473 -17.16 -0.79 14.51
N PHE A 474 -16.25 -0.92 13.53
CA PHE A 474 -15.28 -2.00 13.51
C PHE A 474 -14.16 -1.85 14.54
N TRP A 475 -13.83 -0.63 14.91
CA TRP A 475 -12.74 -0.34 15.83
C TRP A 475 -13.23 0.12 17.21
N ASP A 476 -14.54 0.15 17.42
CA ASP A 476 -15.19 0.58 18.68
C ASP A 476 -14.68 1.95 19.14
N ILE A 477 -14.70 2.93 18.23
CA ILE A 477 -14.27 4.30 18.47
C ILE A 477 -15.40 5.27 18.17
N SER A 478 -15.42 6.41 18.86
CA SER A 478 -16.35 7.49 18.53
C SER A 478 -15.72 8.47 17.54
N LEU A 479 -16.55 9.22 16.79
CA LEU A 479 -16.04 10.21 15.84
C LEU A 479 -15.34 11.40 16.53
N THR A 480 -15.74 11.72 17.75
CA THR A 480 -15.37 12.94 18.49
C THR A 480 -14.64 12.67 19.80
N GLU A 481 -14.32 11.43 20.11
CA GLU A 481 -13.66 11.05 21.36
C GLU A 481 -12.17 11.43 21.34
N SER A 482 -11.71 12.13 22.36
CA SER A 482 -10.29 12.45 22.46
C SER A 482 -9.53 11.25 23.07
N LEU A 483 -8.45 10.80 22.41
CA LEU A 483 -7.54 9.74 22.89
C LEU A 483 -6.82 10.05 24.21
N LEU A 484 -7.12 11.15 24.87
CA LEU A 484 -6.54 11.49 26.17
C LEU A 484 -6.90 10.46 27.27
N GLU A 485 -7.96 9.67 27.07
CA GLU A 485 -8.37 8.62 27.99
C GLU A 485 -7.56 7.31 27.85
N TYR A 486 -6.85 7.09 26.76
CA TYR A 486 -6.04 5.88 26.53
C TYR A 486 -4.59 5.96 27.06
N LYS A 487 -4.20 7.08 27.69
CA LYS A 487 -2.87 7.26 28.29
C LYS A 487 -2.77 6.84 29.77
N ASN A 488 -3.82 6.22 30.34
CA ASN A 488 -3.82 5.69 31.72
C ASN A 488 -3.74 4.17 31.75
#